data_121af96ea0f10e4b76ec730bd3d5a175
#
_entry.id   121af96ea0f10e4b76ec730bd3d5a175
#
_cell.length_a   1.000
_cell.length_b   1.000
_cell.length_c   1.000
_cell.angle_alpha   90.00
_cell.angle_beta   90.00
_cell.angle_gamma   90.00
#
_symmetry.space_group_name_H-M   'P 1'
#
loop_
_entity.id
_entity.type
_entity.pdbx_description
1 polymer ?
#
loop_
_entity_poly.entity_id
_entity_poly.type
_entity_poly.pdbx_seq_one_letter_code
_entity_poly.pdbx_strand_id
1 'polypeptide(L)'
;MRTYLFTIGLILLTLTTLAKNSFASIGEVTLHKGNAVVDRQDGDKGIEVQKDLDIFSYDTVKTGNGKVGIEFIDQTRVDVTEHSKLLIDEFIYDPNTKTGSLSLKATLGTVRYASGQIAKNSA
;
A
#
# COMPACT_ATOMS: atom_id res chain seq x y z
N MET A 1 -15.06 57.62 -15.45
CA MET A 1 -15.08 57.09 -15.48
C MET A 1 -14.67 56.22 -15.38
N ARG A 2 -14.42 55.64 -15.09
CA ARG A 2 -14.10 54.78 -15.01
C ARG A 2 -13.88 53.72 -15.04
N THR A 3 -13.51 53.13 -15.07
CA THR A 3 -13.32 52.20 -15.27
C THR A 3 -12.85 51.31 -14.71
N TYR A 4 -12.90 50.78 -14.36
CA TYR A 4 -12.57 49.82 -13.98
C TYR A 4 -12.25 48.83 -13.99
N LEU A 5 -11.94 48.36 -14.12
CA LEU A 5 -11.67 47.45 -14.27
C LEU A 5 -11.37 46.56 -13.85
N PHE A 6 -11.42 46.01 -13.70
CA PHE A 6 -11.19 45.04 -13.50
C PHE A 6 -10.77 44.20 -13.58
N THR A 7 -10.48 43.91 -13.77
CA THR A 7 -9.88 43.29 -13.99
C THR A 7 -9.56 42.40 -13.25
N ILE A 8 -10.12 41.74 -12.94
CA ILE A 8 -9.99 40.95 -12.29
C ILE A 8 -9.40 39.98 -12.45
N GLY A 9 -8.89 39.98 -12.51
CA GLY A 9 -8.09 39.18 -12.17
C GLY A 9 -8.43 37.89 -12.06
N LEU A 10 -8.47 37.46 -12.96
CA LEU A 10 -8.58 36.35 -13.10
C LEU A 10 -7.61 35.57 -12.52
N ILE A 11 -7.85 35.23 -11.62
CA ILE A 11 -7.06 34.45 -11.03
C ILE A 11 -7.26 33.20 -11.44
N LEU A 12 -6.59 32.92 -12.29
CA LEU A 12 -6.54 31.78 -12.65
C LEU A 12 -5.96 30.96 -11.69
N LEU A 13 -6.69 30.46 -11.02
CA LEU A 13 -6.28 29.54 -10.22
C LEU A 13 -5.97 28.36 -10.97
N THR A 14 -4.90 28.32 -11.45
CA THR A 14 -4.46 27.11 -11.99
C THR A 14 -4.27 26.20 -10.87
N LEU A 15 -5.23 25.45 -10.67
CA LEU A 15 -5.10 24.43 -9.84
C LEU A 15 -4.26 23.42 -10.51
N THR A 16 -3.06 23.49 -10.35
CA THR A 16 -2.23 22.40 -10.75
C THR A 16 -2.52 21.32 -9.79
N THR A 17 -3.40 20.51 -10.15
CA THR A 17 -3.49 19.26 -9.52
C THR A 17 -2.22 18.56 -9.87
N LEU A 18 -1.37 18.52 -8.95
CA LEU A 18 -0.28 17.64 -9.05
C LEU A 18 -0.85 16.30 -9.05
N ALA A 19 -0.86 15.75 -10.18
CA ALA A 19 -1.12 14.34 -10.25
C ALA A 19 0.08 13.67 -9.63
N LYS A 20 -0.01 13.47 -8.38
CA LYS A 20 0.89 12.56 -7.76
C LYS A 20 0.59 11.24 -8.40
N ASN A 21 1.59 10.59 -8.89
CA ASN A 21 1.47 9.22 -9.28
C ASN A 21 1.06 8.49 -8.03
N SER A 22 -0.20 8.46 -7.77
CA SER A 22 -0.66 7.69 -6.67
C SER A 22 -0.81 6.29 -7.20
N PHE A 23 0.09 5.44 -6.78
CA PHE A 23 -0.10 4.04 -6.97
C PHE A 23 -1.34 3.67 -6.16
N ALA A 24 -2.20 2.92 -6.74
CA ALA A 24 -3.37 2.45 -6.02
C ALA A 24 -2.92 1.52 -4.89
N SER A 25 -3.59 1.60 -3.78
CA SER A 25 -3.38 0.69 -2.68
C SER A 25 -3.67 -0.74 -3.13
N ILE A 26 -2.81 -1.66 -2.80
CA ILE A 26 -2.97 -3.06 -3.16
C ILE A 26 -3.44 -3.90 -1.98
N GLY A 27 -3.56 -3.31 -0.83
CA GLY A 27 -4.00 -3.98 0.38
C GLY A 27 -4.05 -3.04 1.54
N GLU A 28 -4.38 -3.56 2.69
CA GLU A 28 -4.42 -2.77 3.91
C GLU A 28 -4.09 -3.62 5.12
N VAL A 29 -3.67 -2.96 6.18
CA VAL A 29 -3.40 -3.62 7.45
C VAL A 29 -4.73 -3.90 8.14
N THR A 30 -4.99 -5.16 8.44
CA THR A 30 -6.22 -5.59 9.11
C THR A 30 -6.01 -5.91 10.58
N LEU A 31 -4.78 -6.19 10.97
CA LEU A 31 -4.43 -6.51 12.34
C LEU A 31 -3.07 -5.91 12.67
N HIS A 32 -2.95 -5.31 13.82
CA HIS A 32 -1.69 -4.77 14.29
C HIS A 32 -1.57 -4.96 15.80
N LYS A 33 -0.43 -5.48 16.23
CA LYS A 33 -0.07 -5.59 17.63
C LYS A 33 1.42 -5.29 17.77
N GLY A 34 1.77 -4.52 18.78
CA GLY A 34 3.17 -4.23 19.08
C GLY A 34 3.83 -3.32 18.07
N ASN A 35 5.15 -3.44 17.97
CA ASN A 35 5.94 -2.55 17.13
C ASN A 35 6.09 -3.07 15.71
N ALA A 36 5.73 -2.26 14.75
CA ALA A 36 5.91 -2.56 13.34
C ALA A 36 5.95 -1.27 12.54
N VAL A 37 6.73 -1.29 11.46
CA VAL A 37 6.84 -0.14 10.57
C VAL A 37 6.79 -0.60 9.13
N VAL A 38 6.45 0.33 8.24
CA VAL A 38 6.48 0.11 6.80
C VAL A 38 7.42 1.12 6.19
N ASP A 39 8.31 0.63 5.34
CA ASP A 39 9.18 1.48 4.53
C ASP A 39 8.66 1.48 3.11
N ARG A 40 8.41 2.65 2.57
CA ARG A 40 8.00 2.82 1.16
C ARG A 40 9.25 2.83 0.28
N GLN A 41 9.12 2.34 -0.92
CA GLN A 41 10.26 2.31 -1.84
C GLN A 41 10.75 3.72 -2.19
N ASP A 42 9.81 4.58 -2.59
CA ASP A 42 10.16 5.91 -3.05
C ASP A 42 9.58 6.99 -2.16
N GLY A 43 9.73 6.88 -0.90
CA GLY A 43 9.13 7.87 -0.02
C GLY A 43 9.44 7.62 1.43
N ASP A 44 8.42 7.70 2.24
CA ASP A 44 8.56 7.67 3.67
C ASP A 44 9.09 6.34 4.18
N LYS A 45 9.94 6.43 5.19
CA LYS A 45 10.49 5.27 5.88
C LYS A 45 10.01 5.29 7.31
N GLY A 46 9.91 4.12 7.90
CA GLY A 46 9.55 4.00 9.31
C GLY A 46 8.14 4.45 9.63
N ILE A 47 7.21 4.25 8.71
CA ILE A 47 5.80 4.59 8.97
C ILE A 47 5.26 3.62 10.00
N GLU A 48 4.77 4.14 11.13
CA GLU A 48 4.21 3.26 12.14
C GLU A 48 2.97 2.57 11.60
N VAL A 49 2.93 1.26 11.76
CA VAL A 49 1.80 0.47 11.30
C VAL A 49 0.61 0.69 12.21
N GLN A 50 -0.52 0.92 11.60
CA GLN A 50 -1.80 1.04 12.29
C GLN A 50 -2.84 0.28 11.48
N LYS A 51 -3.93 -0.10 12.12
CA LYS A 51 -5.03 -0.74 11.42
C LYS A 51 -5.53 0.20 10.32
N ASP A 52 -5.86 -0.36 9.20
CA ASP A 52 -6.34 0.36 8.01
C ASP A 52 -5.25 1.13 7.23
N LEU A 53 -3.99 0.99 7.62
CA LEU A 53 -2.90 1.56 6.84
C LEU A 53 -2.86 0.92 5.45
N ASP A 54 -2.81 1.74 4.42
CA ASP A 54 -2.72 1.26 3.05
C ASP A 54 -1.36 0.62 2.77
N ILE A 55 -1.38 -0.43 2.01
CA ILE A 55 -0.17 -1.14 1.57
C ILE A 55 -0.04 -0.97 0.06
N PHE A 56 1.17 -0.70 -0.37
CA PHE A 56 1.47 -0.48 -1.78
C PHE A 56 2.53 -1.47 -2.27
N SER A 57 2.63 -1.61 -3.58
CA SER A 57 3.70 -2.41 -4.18
C SER A 57 5.06 -1.88 -3.73
N TYR A 58 5.96 -2.80 -3.48
CA TYR A 58 7.33 -2.53 -3.06
C TYR A 58 7.47 -1.99 -1.62
N ASP A 59 6.41 -2.03 -0.86
CA ASP A 59 6.50 -1.74 0.57
C ASP A 59 7.25 -2.86 1.29
N THR A 60 8.02 -2.47 2.28
CA THR A 60 8.68 -3.43 3.17
C THR A 60 8.06 -3.31 4.56
N VAL A 61 7.51 -4.41 5.05
CA VAL A 61 6.91 -4.47 6.38
C VAL A 61 7.93 -5.07 7.33
N LYS A 62 8.23 -4.36 8.40
CA LYS A 62 9.18 -4.81 9.40
C LYS A 62 8.51 -4.87 10.75
N THR A 63 8.63 -5.98 11.44
CA THR A 63 8.10 -6.13 12.79
C THR A 63 9.23 -6.25 13.80
N GLY A 64 9.00 -5.66 14.96
CA GLY A 64 9.84 -5.92 16.14
C GLY A 64 9.11 -6.96 16.97
N ASN A 65 8.65 -6.56 18.17
CA ASN A 65 7.90 -7.44 19.03
C ASN A 65 6.42 -7.51 18.64
N GLY A 66 6.10 -7.19 17.41
CA GLY A 66 4.71 -7.06 16.98
C GLY A 66 4.34 -8.03 15.89
N LYS A 67 3.07 -7.95 15.52
CA LYS A 67 2.50 -8.75 14.44
C LYS A 67 1.67 -7.84 13.56
N VAL A 68 1.67 -8.10 12.26
CA VAL A 68 0.89 -7.35 11.31
C VAL A 68 0.14 -8.31 10.39
N GLY A 69 -1.16 -8.12 10.29
CA GLY A 69 -1.97 -8.85 9.33
C GLY A 69 -2.30 -7.93 8.18
N ILE A 70 -2.14 -8.42 6.98
CA ILE A 70 -2.41 -7.65 5.76
C ILE A 70 -3.39 -8.42 4.90
N GLU A 71 -4.39 -7.74 4.36
CA GLU A 71 -5.28 -8.33 3.39
C GLU A 71 -5.13 -7.57 2.09
N PHE A 72 -4.82 -8.29 1.03
CA PHE A 72 -4.67 -7.72 -0.30
C PHE A 72 -6.02 -7.67 -1.02
N ILE A 73 -6.09 -6.89 -2.08
CA ILE A 73 -7.36 -6.68 -2.81
C ILE A 73 -7.90 -7.95 -3.46
N ASP A 74 -7.08 -8.97 -3.65
CA ASP A 74 -7.52 -10.27 -4.14
C ASP A 74 -7.93 -11.21 -3.00
N GLN A 75 -7.99 -10.69 -1.77
CA GLN A 75 -8.33 -11.43 -0.55
C GLN A 75 -7.21 -12.35 -0.04
N THR A 76 -6.03 -12.23 -0.57
CA THR A 76 -4.87 -12.90 0.01
C THR A 76 -4.60 -12.31 1.38
N ARG A 77 -4.34 -13.13 2.36
CA ARG A 77 -3.99 -12.70 3.72
C ARG A 77 -2.58 -13.11 4.05
N VAL A 78 -1.85 -12.19 4.64
CA VAL A 78 -0.48 -12.42 5.04
C VAL A 78 -0.31 -11.95 6.47
N ASP A 79 0.20 -12.81 7.33
CA ASP A 79 0.51 -12.45 8.71
C ASP A 79 2.01 -12.41 8.87
N VAL A 80 2.51 -11.23 9.19
CA VAL A 80 3.93 -11.01 9.45
C VAL A 80 4.10 -11.15 10.96
N THR A 81 4.79 -12.18 11.39
CA THR A 81 4.97 -12.46 12.81
C THR A 81 6.12 -11.64 13.38
N GLU A 82 6.48 -11.85 14.65
CA GLU A 82 7.50 -11.07 15.32
C GLU A 82 8.87 -11.18 14.66
N HIS A 83 9.64 -10.12 14.72
CA HIS A 83 11.02 -10.06 14.22
C HIS A 83 11.13 -10.52 12.77
N SER A 84 10.22 -10.04 11.95
CA SER A 84 10.14 -10.44 10.55
C SER A 84 10.28 -9.25 9.62
N LYS A 85 10.65 -9.54 8.38
CA LYS A 85 10.77 -8.53 7.34
C LYS A 85 10.22 -9.10 6.06
N LEU A 86 9.18 -8.45 5.54
CA LEU A 86 8.51 -8.87 4.32
C LEU A 86 8.59 -7.77 3.28
N LEU A 87 9.13 -8.08 2.12
CA LEU A 87 9.09 -7.21 0.97
C LEU A 87 7.94 -7.65 0.07
N ILE A 88 7.07 -6.71 -0.25
CA ILE A 88 6.01 -6.93 -1.21
C ILE A 88 6.58 -6.51 -2.56
N ASP A 89 7.03 -7.50 -3.32
CA ASP A 89 7.81 -7.23 -4.52
C ASP A 89 6.93 -6.71 -5.65
N GLU A 90 5.87 -7.44 -5.96
CA GLU A 90 4.99 -7.03 -7.04
C GLU A 90 3.60 -7.56 -6.78
N PHE A 91 2.60 -6.75 -7.09
CA PHE A 91 1.21 -7.19 -7.01
C PHE A 91 0.44 -6.60 -8.19
N ILE A 92 -0.09 -7.49 -9.02
CA ILE A 92 -0.93 -7.12 -10.14
C ILE A 92 -2.20 -7.95 -10.03
N TYR A 93 -3.35 -7.33 -10.09
CA TYR A 93 -4.60 -8.04 -9.97
C TYR A 93 -5.67 -7.41 -10.84
N ASP A 94 -6.31 -8.23 -11.66
CA ASP A 94 -7.46 -7.83 -12.46
C ASP A 94 -8.73 -8.38 -11.79
N PRO A 95 -9.55 -7.52 -11.18
CA PRO A 95 -10.74 -7.99 -10.48
C PRO A 95 -11.81 -8.57 -11.41
N ASN A 96 -11.75 -8.25 -12.69
CA ASN A 96 -12.73 -8.78 -13.65
C ASN A 96 -12.47 -10.25 -13.95
N THR A 97 -11.23 -10.62 -14.11
CA THR A 97 -10.85 -12.02 -14.39
C THR A 97 -10.41 -12.77 -13.13
N LYS A 98 -10.18 -12.04 -12.04
CA LYS A 98 -9.66 -12.58 -10.77
C LYS A 98 -8.30 -13.25 -10.96
N THR A 99 -7.54 -12.75 -11.90
CA THR A 99 -6.19 -13.26 -12.20
C THR A 99 -5.17 -12.19 -11.92
N GLY A 100 -3.94 -12.58 -11.78
CA GLY A 100 -2.85 -11.64 -11.54
C GLY A 100 -1.60 -12.32 -11.06
N SER A 101 -0.78 -11.54 -10.39
CA SER A 101 0.54 -11.97 -9.93
C SER A 101 0.83 -11.31 -8.58
N LEU A 102 1.27 -12.10 -7.63
CA LEU A 102 1.68 -11.60 -6.32
C LEU A 102 3.02 -12.23 -5.97
N SER A 103 3.99 -11.38 -5.72
CA SER A 103 5.32 -11.82 -5.31
C SER A 103 5.67 -11.23 -3.96
N LEU A 104 5.90 -12.09 -3.00
CA LEU A 104 6.28 -11.72 -1.65
C LEU A 104 7.64 -12.31 -1.32
N LYS A 105 8.44 -11.57 -0.59
CA LYS A 105 9.76 -12.03 -0.23
C LYS A 105 10.00 -11.83 1.25
N ALA A 106 9.97 -12.90 2.00
CA ALA A 106 10.29 -12.86 3.41
C ALA A 106 11.80 -13.01 3.55
N THR A 107 12.44 -11.93 3.99
CA THR A 107 13.91 -11.93 4.12
C THR A 107 14.36 -12.24 5.53
N LEU A 108 13.45 -12.22 6.48
CA LEU A 108 13.75 -12.50 7.86
C LEU A 108 12.47 -12.93 8.57
N GLY A 109 12.58 -13.86 9.48
CA GLY A 109 11.47 -14.26 10.33
C GLY A 109 10.46 -15.15 9.65
N THR A 110 9.24 -15.13 10.13
CA THR A 110 8.18 -16.01 9.68
C THR A 110 6.99 -15.23 9.18
N VAL A 111 6.49 -15.64 8.04
CA VAL A 111 5.30 -15.05 7.43
C VAL A 111 4.31 -16.17 7.14
N ARG A 112 3.08 -15.98 7.53
CA ARG A 112 2.01 -16.92 7.24
C ARG A 112 1.18 -16.40 6.08
N TYR A 113 0.80 -17.30 5.22
CA TYR A 113 0.13 -16.92 3.99
C TYR A 113 -1.15 -17.73 3.81
N ALA A 114 -2.24 -17.06 3.47
CA ALA A 114 -3.49 -17.71 3.11
C ALA A 114 -3.88 -17.20 1.73
N SER A 115 -4.05 -18.10 0.79
CA SER A 115 -4.27 -17.77 -0.59
C SER A 115 -5.58 -17.02 -0.84
N GLY A 116 -5.54 -16.05 -1.75
CA GLY A 116 -6.70 -15.32 -2.21
C GLY A 116 -7.07 -15.71 -3.64
N GLN A 117 -7.69 -14.78 -4.34
CA GLN A 117 -8.24 -15.04 -5.68
C GLN A 117 -7.17 -15.33 -6.73
N ILE A 118 -6.03 -14.66 -6.66
CA ILE A 118 -4.95 -14.89 -7.62
C ILE A 118 -4.52 -16.36 -7.58
N ALA A 119 -4.24 -16.88 -6.40
CA ALA A 119 -3.79 -18.26 -6.26
C ALA A 119 -4.86 -19.25 -6.67
N LYS A 120 -6.13 -18.93 -6.48
CA LYS A 120 -7.22 -19.83 -6.82
C LYS A 120 -7.45 -19.91 -8.32
N ASN A 121 -7.09 -18.87 -9.05
CA ASN A 121 -7.33 -18.79 -10.49
C ASN A 121 -6.06 -18.90 -11.33
N SER A 122 -4.92 -19.04 -10.68
CA SER A 122 -3.64 -19.21 -11.37
C SER A 122 -3.24 -20.67 -11.24
N ALA A 123 -3.72 -21.48 -12.07
CA ALA A 123 -3.39 -22.89 -12.00
C ALA A 123 -2.23 -23.21 -12.92
#